data_56986e9a78f99b7a6845384b5e4373af
#
_entry.id   56986e9a78f99b7a6845384b5e4373af
#
_cell.length_a   1.000
_cell.length_b   1.000
_cell.length_c   1.000
_cell.angle_alpha   90.00
_cell.angle_beta   90.00
_cell.angle_gamma   90.00
#
_symmetry.space_group_name_H-M   'P 1'
#
loop_
_entity.id
_entity.type
_entity.pdbx_description
1 polymer ?
#
loop_
_entity_poly.entity_id
_entity_poly.type
_entity_poly.pdbx_seq_one_letter_code
_entity_poly.pdbx_strand_id
1 'polypeptide(L)'
;MLSTKLHNAINDQINAELWSAYLYLSMSLDAEAKGLKGVANWFYVQWQEEQDHARILMNYLSSRDAKVELKPIAEVRTEWSSVLEMFTETLRHEKVVTGLINNLAKIAAEDHDYASTNMLVWFIDEQVEEEESARDMIFAAESVEGNKYGLYQLDKELATRTYTQASPLASSGE
;
A
#
# COMPACT_ATOMS: atom_id res chain seq x y z
N MET A 1 26.20 9.92 3.41
CA MET A 1 25.42 10.74 2.44
C MET A 1 24.76 9.74 1.49
N LEU A 2 23.46 9.87 1.19
CA LEU A 2 22.79 8.99 0.22
C LEU A 2 23.44 9.13 -1.16
N SER A 3 23.59 8.03 -1.90
CA SER A 3 23.95 8.11 -3.31
C SER A 3 22.82 8.76 -4.13
N THR A 4 23.15 9.40 -5.24
CA THR A 4 22.13 9.96 -6.14
C THR A 4 21.18 8.87 -6.65
N LYS A 5 21.69 7.67 -6.89
CA LYS A 5 20.87 6.52 -7.34
C LYS A 5 19.83 6.13 -6.29
N LEU A 6 20.23 5.98 -5.03
CA LEU A 6 19.35 5.60 -3.93
C LEU A 6 18.34 6.74 -3.60
N HIS A 7 18.82 8.00 -3.58
CA HIS A 7 17.96 9.16 -3.38
C HIS A 7 16.82 9.23 -4.41
N ASN A 8 17.16 9.08 -5.69
CA ASN A 8 16.17 9.11 -6.77
C ASN A 8 15.19 7.93 -6.64
N ALA A 9 15.69 6.74 -6.34
CA ALA A 9 14.86 5.55 -6.20
C ALA A 9 13.88 5.65 -5.01
N ILE A 10 14.29 6.25 -3.88
CA ILE A 10 13.38 6.50 -2.75
C ILE A 10 12.32 7.55 -3.12
N ASN A 11 12.66 8.62 -3.84
CA ASN A 11 11.66 9.58 -4.33
C ASN A 11 10.68 8.94 -5.33
N ASP A 12 11.15 8.01 -6.18
CA ASP A 12 10.26 7.24 -7.07
C ASP A 12 9.32 6.34 -6.26
N GLN A 13 9.80 5.72 -5.18
CA GLN A 13 8.97 4.92 -4.29
C GLN A 13 7.92 5.76 -3.56
N ILE A 14 8.28 6.94 -3.04
CA ILE A 14 7.30 7.87 -2.44
C ILE A 14 6.15 8.13 -3.43
N ASN A 15 6.48 8.36 -4.71
CA ASN A 15 5.44 8.56 -5.73
C ASN A 15 4.62 7.29 -5.98
N ALA A 16 5.24 6.11 -5.92
CA ALA A 16 4.54 4.83 -6.07
C ALA A 16 3.54 4.59 -4.92
N GLU A 17 3.94 4.83 -3.65
CA GLU A 17 3.05 4.73 -2.49
C GLU A 17 1.88 5.72 -2.56
N LEU A 18 2.14 6.96 -2.97
CA LEU A 18 1.06 7.95 -3.17
C LEU A 18 0.12 7.55 -4.30
N TRP A 19 0.62 6.90 -5.35
CA TRP A 19 -0.23 6.36 -6.42
C TRP A 19 -1.05 5.16 -5.92
N SER A 20 -0.45 4.26 -5.12
CA SER A 20 -1.15 3.14 -4.45
C SER A 20 -2.29 3.68 -3.59
N ALA A 21 -2.01 4.69 -2.75
CA ALA A 21 -3.03 5.35 -1.94
C ALA A 21 -4.17 5.87 -2.82
N TYR A 22 -3.87 6.52 -3.94
CA TYR A 22 -4.88 7.06 -4.84
C TYR A 22 -5.71 5.97 -5.53
N LEU A 23 -5.08 4.84 -5.90
CA LEU A 23 -5.76 3.65 -6.42
C LEU A 23 -6.74 3.07 -5.39
N TYR A 24 -6.33 2.88 -4.14
CA TYR A 24 -7.19 2.33 -3.08
C TYR A 24 -8.31 3.28 -2.67
N LEU A 25 -8.07 4.59 -2.69
CA LEU A 25 -9.15 5.56 -2.53
C LEU A 25 -10.18 5.44 -3.65
N SER A 26 -9.74 5.24 -4.90
CA SER A 26 -10.64 5.05 -6.03
C SER A 26 -11.46 3.76 -5.90
N MET A 27 -10.84 2.65 -5.46
CA MET A 27 -11.56 1.40 -5.16
C MET A 27 -12.59 1.58 -4.03
N SER A 28 -12.23 2.31 -2.98
CA SER A 28 -13.15 2.63 -1.88
C SER A 28 -14.38 3.38 -2.37
N LEU A 29 -14.20 4.42 -3.20
CA LEU A 29 -15.30 5.22 -3.73
C LEU A 29 -16.20 4.44 -4.70
N ASP A 30 -15.64 3.56 -5.52
CA ASP A 30 -16.43 2.68 -6.41
C ASP A 30 -17.24 1.65 -5.59
N ALA A 31 -16.65 1.06 -4.55
CA ALA A 31 -17.36 0.17 -3.63
C ALA A 31 -18.51 0.90 -2.88
N GLU A 32 -18.27 2.11 -2.40
CA GLU A 32 -19.30 2.95 -1.76
C GLU A 32 -20.46 3.25 -2.71
N ALA A 33 -20.17 3.60 -3.97
CA ALA A 33 -21.18 3.84 -5.00
C ALA A 33 -22.04 2.61 -5.30
N LYS A 34 -21.49 1.39 -5.10
CA LYS A 34 -22.18 0.10 -5.24
C LYS A 34 -22.92 -0.34 -3.98
N GLY A 35 -22.85 0.43 -2.88
CA GLY A 35 -23.47 0.14 -1.60
C GLY A 35 -22.74 -0.90 -0.75
N LEU A 36 -21.48 -1.22 -1.09
CA LEU A 36 -20.60 -2.17 -0.40
C LEU A 36 -19.74 -1.40 0.61
N LYS A 37 -20.34 -0.99 1.72
CA LYS A 37 -19.69 -0.10 2.71
C LYS A 37 -18.52 -0.75 3.45
N GLY A 38 -18.58 -2.05 3.65
CA GLY A 38 -17.48 -2.79 4.28
C GLY A 38 -16.29 -2.93 3.35
N VAL A 39 -16.52 -3.25 2.08
CA VAL A 39 -15.48 -3.25 1.05
C VAL A 39 -14.88 -1.86 0.89
N ALA A 40 -15.73 -0.83 0.85
CA ALA A 40 -15.28 0.57 0.82
C ALA A 40 -14.39 0.91 2.02
N ASN A 41 -14.79 0.49 3.24
CA ASN A 41 -13.99 0.69 4.44
C ASN A 41 -12.64 -0.02 4.36
N TRP A 42 -12.59 -1.26 3.87
CA TRP A 42 -11.34 -2.00 3.74
C TRP A 42 -10.33 -1.24 2.86
N PHE A 43 -10.76 -0.77 1.70
CA PHE A 43 -9.92 0.03 0.79
C PHE A 43 -9.62 1.44 1.33
N TYR A 44 -10.52 2.02 2.13
CA TYR A 44 -10.26 3.29 2.79
C TYR A 44 -9.14 3.18 3.84
N VAL A 45 -9.07 2.06 4.55
CA VAL A 45 -7.96 1.76 5.47
C VAL A 45 -6.66 1.57 4.68
N GLN A 46 -6.67 0.80 3.57
CA GLN A 46 -5.51 0.67 2.68
C GLN A 46 -5.00 2.05 2.21
N TRP A 47 -5.89 2.93 1.78
CA TRP A 47 -5.52 4.30 1.41
C TRP A 47 -4.78 5.05 2.53
N GLN A 48 -5.16 4.86 3.79
CA GLN A 48 -4.49 5.49 4.94
C GLN A 48 -3.11 4.86 5.19
N GLU A 49 -3.00 3.55 5.08
CA GLU A 49 -1.74 2.81 5.27
C GLU A 49 -0.71 3.21 4.20
N GLU A 50 -1.10 3.32 2.94
CA GLU A 50 -0.21 3.77 1.85
C GLU A 50 0.31 5.21 2.04
N GLN A 51 -0.48 6.07 2.65
CA GLN A 51 -0.01 7.41 3.01
C GLN A 51 1.06 7.35 4.12
N ASP A 52 0.92 6.42 5.06
CA ASP A 52 1.94 6.18 6.08
C ASP A 52 3.22 5.64 5.44
N HIS A 53 3.14 4.72 4.47
CA HIS A 53 4.30 4.21 3.72
C HIS A 53 5.07 5.36 3.05
N ALA A 54 4.37 6.20 2.30
CA ALA A 54 4.97 7.39 1.70
C ALA A 54 5.63 8.30 2.76
N ARG A 55 4.96 8.52 3.90
CA ARG A 55 5.42 9.39 4.98
C ARG A 55 6.67 8.85 5.69
N ILE A 56 6.76 7.53 5.87
CA ILE A 56 7.97 6.87 6.41
C ILE A 56 9.16 7.20 5.52
N LEU A 57 9.04 7.03 4.21
CA LEU A 57 10.10 7.33 3.24
C LEU A 57 10.46 8.81 3.21
N MET A 58 9.47 9.72 3.26
CA MET A 58 9.68 11.17 3.34
C MET A 58 10.46 11.55 4.60
N ASN A 59 10.06 11.01 5.76
CA ASN A 59 10.74 11.25 7.03
C ASN A 59 12.18 10.72 6.98
N TYR A 60 12.37 9.53 6.37
CA TYR A 60 13.68 8.96 6.19
C TYR A 60 14.59 9.86 5.34
N LEU A 61 14.14 10.34 4.18
CA LEU A 61 14.92 11.28 3.36
C LEU A 61 15.28 12.54 4.16
N SER A 62 14.33 13.11 4.88
CA SER A 62 14.55 14.30 5.72
C SER A 62 15.60 14.04 6.81
N SER A 63 15.55 12.88 7.48
CA SER A 63 16.55 12.50 8.50
C SER A 63 17.95 12.27 7.92
N ARG A 64 18.05 12.04 6.61
CA ARG A 64 19.32 11.85 5.89
C ARG A 64 19.80 13.13 5.21
N ASP A 65 19.24 14.31 5.57
CA ASP A 65 19.54 15.61 4.95
C ASP A 65 19.38 15.58 3.41
N ALA A 66 18.33 14.87 2.95
CA ALA A 66 18.02 14.69 1.54
C ALA A 66 16.64 15.26 1.20
N LYS A 67 16.53 15.87 0.02
CA LYS A 67 15.30 16.55 -0.42
C LYS A 67 14.26 15.54 -0.87
N VAL A 68 13.01 15.71 -0.41
CA VAL A 68 11.84 15.04 -0.98
C VAL A 68 11.41 15.78 -2.25
N GLU A 69 11.24 15.04 -3.35
CA GLU A 69 10.83 15.57 -4.65
C GLU A 69 9.55 14.88 -5.11
N LEU A 70 8.41 15.56 -4.90
CA LEU A 70 7.10 15.02 -5.32
C LEU A 70 6.94 15.11 -6.84
N LYS A 71 6.43 14.02 -7.42
CA LYS A 71 6.08 13.91 -8.84
C LYS A 71 4.57 13.94 -9.02
N PRO A 72 4.05 14.21 -10.23
CA PRO A 72 2.62 14.06 -10.52
C PRO A 72 2.16 12.63 -10.23
N ILE A 73 0.98 12.48 -9.60
CA ILE A 73 0.32 11.19 -9.45
C ILE A 73 -0.43 10.89 -10.76
N ALA A 74 -0.14 9.75 -11.35
CA ALA A 74 -0.77 9.32 -12.59
C ALA A 74 -2.25 8.96 -12.37
N GLU A 75 -3.01 8.92 -13.46
CA GLU A 75 -4.41 8.48 -13.47
C GLU A 75 -4.55 7.06 -12.92
N VAL A 76 -5.64 6.81 -12.19
CA VAL A 76 -6.02 5.50 -11.68
C VAL A 76 -7.34 5.06 -12.30
N ARG A 77 -7.57 3.75 -12.34
CA ARG A 77 -8.85 3.16 -12.71
C ARG A 77 -9.94 3.59 -11.71
N THR A 78 -11.20 3.72 -12.17
CA THR A 78 -12.32 4.23 -11.36
C THR A 78 -13.51 3.27 -11.25
N GLU A 79 -13.50 2.14 -11.95
CA GLU A 79 -14.61 1.18 -11.96
C GLU A 79 -14.11 -0.26 -11.99
N TRP A 80 -14.74 -1.14 -11.23
CA TRP A 80 -14.48 -2.58 -11.18
C TRP A 80 -15.78 -3.36 -11.27
N SER A 81 -15.78 -4.50 -11.94
CA SER A 81 -16.98 -5.31 -12.17
C SER A 81 -17.43 -6.09 -10.93
N SER A 82 -16.53 -6.41 -10.01
CA SER A 82 -16.79 -7.22 -8.82
C SER A 82 -15.78 -6.97 -7.69
N VAL A 83 -16.14 -7.39 -6.49
CA VAL A 83 -15.24 -7.40 -5.32
C VAL A 83 -14.02 -8.30 -5.58
N LEU A 84 -14.24 -9.45 -6.23
CA LEU A 84 -13.15 -10.35 -6.60
C LEU A 84 -12.16 -9.68 -7.56
N GLU A 85 -12.64 -8.91 -8.53
CA GLU A 85 -11.76 -8.16 -9.44
C GLU A 85 -10.93 -7.11 -8.67
N MET A 86 -11.54 -6.39 -7.72
CA MET A 86 -10.82 -5.41 -6.88
C MET A 86 -9.66 -6.08 -6.14
N PHE A 87 -9.90 -7.16 -5.42
CA PHE A 87 -8.84 -7.84 -4.66
C PHE A 87 -7.80 -8.55 -5.55
N THR A 88 -8.22 -9.06 -6.72
CA THR A 88 -7.26 -9.63 -7.70
C THR A 88 -6.33 -8.55 -8.24
N GLU A 89 -6.85 -7.35 -8.51
CA GLU A 89 -6.03 -6.22 -8.93
C GLU A 89 -5.11 -5.73 -7.80
N THR A 90 -5.60 -5.73 -6.55
CA THR A 90 -4.79 -5.44 -5.36
C THR A 90 -3.58 -6.37 -5.29
N LEU A 91 -3.77 -7.70 -5.33
CA LEU A 91 -2.64 -8.63 -5.29
C LEU A 91 -1.66 -8.42 -6.45
N ARG A 92 -2.17 -8.13 -7.65
CA ARG A 92 -1.32 -7.84 -8.80
C ARG A 92 -0.49 -6.58 -8.57
N HIS A 93 -1.10 -5.56 -7.98
CA HIS A 93 -0.44 -4.30 -7.66
C HIS A 93 0.61 -4.49 -6.56
N GLU A 94 0.26 -5.16 -5.44
CA GLU A 94 1.21 -5.40 -4.34
C GLU A 94 2.46 -6.16 -4.80
N LYS A 95 2.33 -7.10 -5.72
CA LYS A 95 3.51 -7.76 -6.33
C LYS A 95 4.41 -6.80 -7.12
N VAL A 96 3.86 -5.75 -7.71
CA VAL A 96 4.65 -4.70 -8.35
C VAL A 96 5.38 -3.87 -7.29
N VAL A 97 4.69 -3.48 -6.21
CA VAL A 97 5.28 -2.74 -5.09
C VAL A 97 6.39 -3.56 -4.43
N THR A 98 6.17 -4.85 -4.17
CA THR A 98 7.21 -5.79 -3.68
C THR A 98 8.47 -5.76 -4.57
N GLY A 99 8.30 -5.76 -5.89
CA GLY A 99 9.41 -5.63 -6.84
C GLY A 99 10.17 -4.31 -6.70
N LEU A 100 9.46 -3.20 -6.47
CA LEU A 100 10.04 -1.87 -6.26
C LEU A 100 10.83 -1.82 -4.93
N ILE A 101 10.26 -2.32 -3.83
CA ILE A 101 10.92 -2.40 -2.53
C ILE A 101 12.19 -3.27 -2.60
N ASN A 102 12.11 -4.44 -3.25
CA ASN A 102 13.28 -5.30 -3.46
C ASN A 102 14.37 -4.60 -4.29
N ASN A 103 14.00 -3.78 -5.25
CA ASN A 103 14.97 -2.98 -6.01
C ASN A 103 15.63 -1.90 -5.13
N LEU A 104 14.89 -1.25 -4.23
CA LEU A 104 15.46 -0.33 -3.24
C LEU A 104 16.46 -1.03 -2.34
N ALA A 105 16.09 -2.20 -1.80
CA ALA A 105 16.96 -3.00 -0.95
C ALA A 105 18.26 -3.40 -1.67
N LYS A 106 18.15 -3.78 -2.95
CA LYS A 106 19.31 -4.08 -3.79
C LYS A 106 20.23 -2.86 -3.94
N ILE A 107 19.68 -1.68 -4.25
CA ILE A 107 20.46 -0.44 -4.42
C ILE A 107 21.16 -0.08 -3.10
N ALA A 108 20.45 -0.13 -1.97
CA ALA A 108 21.02 0.15 -0.66
C ALA A 108 22.18 -0.81 -0.31
N ALA A 109 22.05 -2.10 -0.65
CA ALA A 109 23.09 -3.09 -0.46
C ALA A 109 24.33 -2.85 -1.36
N GLU A 110 24.12 -2.53 -2.65
CA GLU A 110 25.19 -2.17 -3.59
C GLU A 110 25.97 -0.94 -3.13
N ASP A 111 25.27 0.05 -2.55
CA ASP A 111 25.85 1.28 -2.02
C ASP A 111 26.51 1.10 -0.63
N HIS A 112 26.37 -0.08 -0.01
CA HIS A 112 26.75 -0.35 1.37
C HIS A 112 26.11 0.63 2.37
N ASP A 113 24.90 1.14 2.07
CA ASP A 113 24.14 2.02 2.95
C ASP A 113 23.31 1.20 3.94
N TYR A 114 23.97 0.79 5.03
CA TYR A 114 23.35 -0.07 6.06
C TYR A 114 22.17 0.60 6.77
N ALA A 115 22.13 1.93 6.83
CA ALA A 115 21.00 2.64 7.42
C ALA A 115 19.74 2.50 6.54
N SER A 116 19.89 2.63 5.22
CA SER A 116 18.80 2.39 4.27
C SER A 116 18.40 0.92 4.24
N THR A 117 19.37 0.01 4.27
CA THR A 117 19.10 -1.43 4.36
C THR A 117 18.24 -1.75 5.59
N ASN A 118 18.59 -1.20 6.76
CA ASN A 118 17.84 -1.43 8.01
C ASN A 118 16.43 -0.81 7.95
N MET A 119 16.26 0.38 7.41
CA MET A 119 14.95 1.02 7.23
C MET A 119 14.05 0.19 6.31
N LEU A 120 14.60 -0.39 5.24
CA LEU A 120 13.86 -1.17 4.26
C LEU A 120 13.41 -2.55 4.78
N VAL A 121 13.98 -3.06 5.88
CA VAL A 121 13.53 -4.34 6.49
C VAL A 121 12.03 -4.28 6.80
N TRP A 122 11.56 -3.20 7.41
CA TRP A 122 10.14 -3.03 7.70
C TRP A 122 9.27 -3.11 6.44
N PHE A 123 9.67 -2.45 5.35
CA PHE A 123 8.93 -2.50 4.08
C PHE A 123 8.94 -3.90 3.44
N ILE A 124 10.01 -4.66 3.62
CA ILE A 124 10.08 -6.04 3.12
C ILE A 124 9.08 -6.92 3.88
N ASP A 125 9.02 -6.78 5.20
CA ASP A 125 8.08 -7.53 6.04
C ASP A 125 6.63 -7.12 5.73
N GLU A 126 6.38 -5.82 5.58
CA GLU A 126 5.07 -5.26 5.20
C GLU A 126 4.58 -5.83 3.87
N GLN A 127 5.43 -5.89 2.84
CA GLN A 127 5.02 -6.45 1.54
C GLN A 127 4.66 -7.94 1.61
N VAL A 128 5.24 -8.71 2.54
CA VAL A 128 4.82 -10.10 2.79
C VAL A 128 3.38 -10.12 3.32
N GLU A 129 3.05 -9.23 4.27
CA GLU A 129 1.73 -9.10 4.89
C GLU A 129 0.69 -8.58 3.87
N GLU A 130 1.04 -7.58 3.06
CA GLU A 130 0.16 -7.02 2.03
C GLU A 130 -0.24 -8.05 0.96
N GLU A 131 0.72 -8.85 0.48
CA GLU A 131 0.40 -9.93 -0.46
C GLU A 131 -0.41 -11.05 0.19
N GLU A 132 -0.15 -11.40 1.47
CA GLU A 132 -0.94 -12.39 2.22
C GLU A 132 -2.36 -11.91 2.42
N SER A 133 -2.55 -10.69 2.90
CA SER A 133 -3.85 -10.04 3.10
C SER A 133 -4.67 -10.01 1.81
N ALA A 134 -4.04 -9.63 0.69
CA ALA A 134 -4.72 -9.62 -0.61
C ALA A 134 -5.14 -11.04 -1.06
N ARG A 135 -4.32 -12.08 -0.82
CA ARG A 135 -4.69 -13.48 -1.12
C ARG A 135 -5.87 -13.95 -0.28
N ASP A 136 -5.90 -13.61 1.01
CA ASP A 136 -7.00 -13.96 1.92
C ASP A 136 -8.31 -13.30 1.46
N MET A 137 -8.24 -12.05 1.01
CA MET A 137 -9.41 -11.34 0.49
C MET A 137 -9.90 -11.92 -0.85
N ILE A 138 -9.01 -12.38 -1.72
CA ILE A 138 -9.38 -13.11 -2.94
C ILE A 138 -10.13 -14.37 -2.57
N PHE A 139 -9.61 -15.19 -1.65
CA PHE A 139 -10.27 -16.43 -1.19
C PHE A 139 -11.65 -16.14 -0.59
N ALA A 140 -11.77 -15.10 0.23
CA ALA A 140 -13.05 -14.69 0.81
C ALA A 140 -14.06 -14.27 -0.27
N ALA A 141 -13.63 -13.46 -1.25
CA ALA A 141 -14.48 -13.00 -2.34
C ALA A 141 -14.92 -14.15 -3.27
N GLU A 142 -14.02 -15.09 -3.61
CA GLU A 142 -14.35 -16.30 -4.37
C GLU A 142 -15.38 -17.18 -3.64
N SER A 143 -15.24 -17.31 -2.33
CA SER A 143 -16.14 -18.14 -1.49
C SER A 143 -17.59 -17.64 -1.49
N VAL A 144 -17.81 -16.37 -1.81
CA VAL A 144 -19.15 -15.75 -1.83
C VAL A 144 -19.61 -15.37 -3.24
N GLU A 145 -18.88 -15.75 -4.27
CA GLU A 145 -19.21 -15.40 -5.65
C GLU A 145 -20.59 -15.93 -6.04
N GLY A 146 -21.42 -15.04 -6.60
CA GLY A 146 -22.81 -15.35 -6.95
C GLY A 146 -23.79 -15.49 -5.75
N ASN A 147 -23.31 -15.41 -4.52
CA ASN A 147 -24.10 -15.51 -3.29
C ASN A 147 -24.31 -14.13 -2.65
N LYS A 148 -25.45 -13.51 -2.88
CA LYS A 148 -25.78 -12.17 -2.34
C LYS A 148 -25.76 -12.12 -0.81
N TYR A 149 -26.17 -13.18 -0.13
CA TYR A 149 -26.14 -13.21 1.33
C TYR A 149 -24.70 -13.38 1.85
N GLY A 150 -23.90 -14.21 1.20
CA GLY A 150 -22.49 -14.35 1.51
C GLY A 150 -21.73 -13.03 1.32
N LEU A 151 -21.98 -12.33 0.22
CA LEU A 151 -21.40 -11.01 -0.03
C LEU A 151 -21.81 -9.98 1.04
N TYR A 152 -23.06 -9.99 1.47
CA TYR A 152 -23.54 -9.12 2.54
C TYR A 152 -22.84 -9.42 3.88
N GLN A 153 -22.58 -10.70 4.20
CA GLN A 153 -21.83 -11.06 5.42
C GLN A 153 -20.37 -10.66 5.34
N LEU A 154 -19.71 -10.90 4.20
CA LEU A 154 -18.34 -10.45 3.96
C LEU A 154 -18.21 -8.93 4.09
N ASP A 155 -19.14 -8.19 3.47
CA ASP A 155 -19.14 -6.71 3.57
C ASP A 155 -19.28 -6.23 5.01
N LYS A 156 -20.14 -6.88 5.83
CA LYS A 156 -20.23 -6.57 7.26
C LYS A 156 -18.95 -6.88 8.04
N GLU A 157 -18.26 -7.95 7.72
CA GLU A 157 -16.98 -8.31 8.33
C GLU A 157 -15.93 -7.25 7.99
N LEU A 158 -15.78 -6.88 6.72
CA LEU A 158 -14.82 -5.90 6.25
C LEU A 158 -15.07 -4.49 6.83
N ALA A 159 -16.31 -4.16 7.18
CA ALA A 159 -16.66 -2.92 7.86
C ALA A 159 -16.04 -2.79 9.27
N THR A 160 -15.54 -3.88 9.84
CA THR A 160 -14.92 -3.87 11.19
C THR A 160 -13.44 -3.54 11.17
N ARG A 161 -12.78 -3.55 9.99
CA ARG A 161 -11.37 -3.18 9.88
C ARG A 161 -11.16 -1.74 10.34
N THR A 162 -10.16 -1.55 11.21
CA THR A 162 -9.77 -0.24 11.71
C THR A 162 -8.35 0.09 11.27
N TYR A 163 -8.13 1.35 10.92
CA TYR A 163 -6.80 1.86 10.65
C TYR A 163 -5.95 1.86 11.92
N THR A 164 -4.70 1.43 11.78
CA THR A 164 -3.66 1.55 12.79
C THR A 164 -2.43 2.18 12.14
N GLN A 165 -1.93 3.26 12.75
CA GLN A 165 -0.74 3.93 12.22
C GLN A 165 0.45 2.98 12.15
N ALA A 166 1.18 3.02 11.05
CA ALA A 166 2.38 2.21 10.83
C ALA A 166 3.41 2.39 11.96
N SER A 167 3.97 1.28 12.45
CA SER A 167 4.85 1.28 13.62
C SER A 167 6.07 2.21 13.53
N PRO A 168 6.73 2.42 12.35
CA PRO A 168 7.82 3.39 12.25
C PRO A 168 7.41 4.85 12.49
N LEU A 169 6.12 5.19 12.31
CA LEU A 169 5.59 6.53 12.59
C LEU A 169 5.13 6.67 14.03
N ALA A 170 4.64 5.60 14.66
CA ALA A 170 4.17 5.62 16.04
C ALA A 170 5.30 5.88 17.05
N SER A 171 6.54 5.50 16.72
CA SER A 171 7.72 5.68 17.57
C SER A 171 8.43 7.05 17.42
N SER A 172 7.99 7.91 16.51
CA SER A 172 8.61 9.22 16.24
C SER A 172 8.01 10.38 17.04
N GLY A 173 7.21 10.10 18.07
CA GLY A 173 6.45 11.08 18.88
C GLY A 173 6.98 11.31 20.29
N GLU A 174 8.25 10.96 20.61
CA GLU A 174 8.94 11.32 21.86
C GLU A 174 10.09 12.29 21.64
#